data_bfce22e60f19719224840f0dbb5167ec
#
_entry.id   bfce22e60f19719224840f0dbb5167ec
#
_cell.length_a   1.000
_cell.length_b   1.000
_cell.length_c   1.000
_cell.angle_alpha   90.00
_cell.angle_beta   90.00
_cell.angle_gamma   90.00
#
_symmetry.space_group_name_H-M   'P 1'
#
loop_
_entity.id
_entity.type
_entity.pdbx_description
1 polymer ?
#
loop_
_entity_poly.entity_id
_entity_poly.type
_entity_poly.pdbx_seq_one_letter_code
_entity_poly.pdbx_strand_id
1 'polypeptide(L)'
;LQVATVCGQRRQTYRELEQRTARLASALAQRGVSASEPVLWMGQNSDRLLELVLACARLGAIVCPANWRLSEDELLHILDDFGPRVVFWQREEIGATVEAARERSDSAVEAIWCCIDAEGDCEYEAFLKAGTVELPRVQVTGATPLMAIYTAAFSGKPRGALMTHQAIIHQGTLFGLLQEIDSDYIFLNSGPMFHIGNWMSTWPTFLFGGTNIFVRRVVAQELLEIIHRERCTGAYLVHSTQEEMVALNSDGTWDLACLKGFPGSPAWNAMTSSGTSLWHRRVGGYGQSETMGLITFTAFAAQMSGNHGRPSPLALVRIVDEEGEEVAPGEVGEILVRGPSVMAGYYRRHAEPEQRLLNGWHRTNDLGRREPD
;
A
#
# COMPACT_ATOMS: atom_id res chain seq x y z
N LEU A 1 -4.63 9.08 -24.88
CA LEU A 1 -4.51 9.50 -23.46
C LEU A 1 -4.13 8.28 -22.64
N GLN A 2 -3.07 8.40 -21.81
CA GLN A 2 -2.59 7.31 -20.97
C GLN A 2 -3.63 6.92 -19.93
N VAL A 3 -3.95 5.63 -19.83
CA VAL A 3 -4.84 5.07 -18.80
C VAL A 3 -4.08 5.00 -17.47
N ALA A 4 -4.68 5.50 -16.39
CA ALA A 4 -4.12 5.47 -15.05
C ALA A 4 -4.67 4.28 -14.24
N THR A 5 -5.99 4.06 -14.32
CA THR A 5 -6.67 3.02 -13.53
C THR A 5 -7.69 2.24 -14.34
N VAL A 6 -7.86 0.97 -13.97
CA VAL A 6 -8.93 0.08 -14.44
C VAL A 6 -9.51 -0.66 -13.24
N CYS A 7 -10.85 -0.65 -13.10
CA CYS A 7 -11.53 -1.42 -12.06
C CYS A 7 -12.91 -1.89 -12.59
N GLY A 8 -13.04 -3.17 -12.86
CA GLY A 8 -14.20 -3.71 -13.57
C GLY A 8 -14.37 -3.06 -14.95
N GLN A 9 -15.48 -2.38 -15.18
CA GLN A 9 -15.75 -1.66 -16.44
C GLN A 9 -15.25 -0.21 -16.43
N ARG A 10 -14.84 0.34 -15.25
CA ARG A 10 -14.32 1.71 -15.18
C ARG A 10 -12.89 1.76 -15.67
N ARG A 11 -12.62 2.67 -16.57
CA ARG A 11 -11.28 3.02 -17.05
C ARG A 11 -11.12 4.52 -16.93
N GLN A 12 -10.01 4.97 -16.36
CA GLN A 12 -9.73 6.39 -16.18
C GLN A 12 -8.35 6.71 -16.72
N THR A 13 -8.27 7.78 -17.49
CA THR A 13 -7.01 8.38 -17.87
C THR A 13 -6.41 9.17 -16.71
N TYR A 14 -5.11 9.49 -16.75
CA TYR A 14 -4.47 10.37 -15.77
C TYR A 14 -5.16 11.73 -15.66
N ARG A 15 -5.69 12.27 -16.77
CA ARG A 15 -6.46 13.53 -16.75
C ARG A 15 -7.79 13.40 -16.01
N GLU A 16 -8.50 12.33 -16.22
CA GLU A 16 -9.77 12.08 -15.52
C GLU A 16 -9.54 11.81 -14.04
N LEU A 17 -8.51 11.03 -13.70
CA LEU A 17 -8.09 10.80 -12.32
C LEU A 17 -7.72 12.12 -11.62
N GLU A 18 -6.97 13.01 -12.29
CA GLU A 18 -6.63 14.35 -11.81
C GLU A 18 -7.89 15.18 -11.48
N GLN A 19 -8.86 15.23 -12.41
CA GLN A 19 -10.11 15.97 -12.23
C GLN A 19 -10.97 15.38 -11.10
N ARG A 20 -11.05 14.05 -11.01
CA ARG A 20 -11.83 13.35 -9.98
C ARG A 20 -11.21 13.56 -8.60
N THR A 21 -9.90 13.41 -8.48
CA THR A 21 -9.20 13.64 -7.21
C THR A 21 -9.29 15.10 -6.75
N ALA A 22 -9.27 16.08 -7.67
CA ALA A 22 -9.50 17.48 -7.33
C ALA A 22 -10.92 17.71 -6.77
N ARG A 23 -11.95 17.16 -7.44
CA ARG A 23 -13.34 17.25 -6.96
C ARG A 23 -13.52 16.55 -5.60
N LEU A 24 -12.94 15.34 -5.44
CA LEU A 24 -13.03 14.61 -4.18
C LEU A 24 -12.36 15.37 -3.03
N ALA A 25 -11.19 15.97 -3.27
CA ALA A 25 -10.52 16.82 -2.29
C ALA A 25 -11.37 18.04 -1.91
N SER A 26 -11.98 18.73 -2.89
CA SER A 26 -12.91 19.84 -2.63
C SER A 26 -14.13 19.38 -1.81
N ALA A 27 -14.72 18.24 -2.15
CA ALA A 27 -15.86 17.67 -1.44
C ALA A 27 -15.53 17.30 0.01
N LEU A 28 -14.34 16.77 0.26
CA LEU A 28 -13.80 16.47 1.59
C LEU A 28 -13.60 17.77 2.39
N ALA A 29 -12.97 18.79 1.79
CA ALA A 29 -12.76 20.08 2.43
C ALA A 29 -14.06 20.77 2.84
N GLN A 30 -15.11 20.73 1.99
CA GLN A 30 -16.46 21.24 2.31
C GLN A 30 -17.11 20.54 3.51
N ARG A 31 -16.65 19.31 3.83
CA ARG A 31 -17.11 18.54 4.99
C ARG A 31 -16.17 18.60 6.19
N GLY A 32 -15.27 19.57 6.18
CA GLY A 32 -14.36 19.87 7.29
C GLY A 32 -13.10 19.03 7.33
N VAL A 33 -12.78 18.29 6.26
CA VAL A 33 -11.49 17.59 6.18
C VAL A 33 -10.41 18.61 5.80
N SER A 34 -9.43 18.77 6.68
CA SER A 34 -8.27 19.65 6.53
C SER A 34 -6.97 18.90 6.77
N ALA A 35 -5.85 19.61 6.85
CA ALA A 35 -4.55 19.00 7.13
C ALA A 35 -4.58 18.20 8.44
N SER A 36 -4.01 17.00 8.39
CA SER A 36 -3.96 15.99 9.47
C SER A 36 -5.31 15.38 9.88
N GLU A 37 -6.43 15.78 9.25
CA GLU A 37 -7.72 15.15 9.54
C GLU A 37 -7.77 13.71 9.02
N PRO A 38 -8.32 12.77 9.82
CA PRO A 38 -8.36 11.35 9.49
C PRO A 38 -9.54 11.00 8.57
N VAL A 39 -9.26 10.27 7.51
CA VAL A 39 -10.24 9.71 6.56
C VAL A 39 -10.06 8.20 6.48
N LEU A 40 -11.12 7.44 6.70
CA LEU A 40 -11.07 5.99 6.77
C LEU A 40 -11.66 5.35 5.50
N TRP A 41 -10.98 4.32 5.01
CA TRP A 41 -11.50 3.42 3.99
C TRP A 41 -11.73 2.04 4.60
N MET A 42 -12.99 1.57 4.58
CA MET A 42 -13.40 0.24 5.02
C MET A 42 -14.01 -0.51 3.83
N GLY A 43 -13.17 -1.05 2.99
CA GLY A 43 -13.60 -1.73 1.77
C GLY A 43 -12.47 -2.54 1.12
N GLN A 44 -12.87 -3.35 0.16
CA GLN A 44 -11.96 -4.11 -0.68
C GLN A 44 -11.18 -3.20 -1.62
N ASN A 45 -10.26 -3.78 -2.42
CA ASN A 45 -9.47 -3.02 -3.38
C ASN A 45 -10.35 -2.31 -4.41
N SER A 46 -10.02 -1.08 -4.72
CA SER A 46 -10.73 -0.26 -5.68
C SER A 46 -9.85 0.88 -6.22
N ASP A 47 -10.09 1.30 -7.44
CA ASP A 47 -9.57 2.55 -8.01
C ASP A 47 -9.98 3.78 -7.18
N ARG A 48 -11.18 3.74 -6.55
CA ARG A 48 -11.67 4.77 -5.63
C ARG A 48 -10.79 4.95 -4.39
N LEU A 49 -10.13 3.89 -3.92
CA LEU A 49 -9.16 4.02 -2.84
C LEU A 49 -7.94 4.84 -3.29
N LEU A 50 -7.41 4.61 -4.50
CA LEU A 50 -6.33 5.45 -5.03
C LEU A 50 -6.77 6.89 -5.21
N GLU A 51 -7.99 7.13 -5.74
CA GLU A 51 -8.58 8.48 -5.81
C GLU A 51 -8.62 9.16 -4.44
N LEU A 52 -9.07 8.43 -3.41
CA LEU A 52 -9.14 8.95 -2.03
C LEU A 52 -7.77 9.29 -1.47
N VAL A 53 -6.77 8.42 -1.66
CA VAL A 53 -5.40 8.71 -1.21
C VAL A 53 -4.85 9.97 -1.88
N LEU A 54 -5.04 10.10 -3.20
CA LEU A 54 -4.62 11.28 -3.95
C LEU A 54 -5.38 12.55 -3.55
N ALA A 55 -6.68 12.44 -3.22
CA ALA A 55 -7.46 13.57 -2.70
C ALA A 55 -6.98 14.01 -1.31
N CYS A 56 -6.71 13.05 -0.41
CA CYS A 56 -6.12 13.34 0.90
C CYS A 56 -4.72 13.96 0.77
N ALA A 57 -3.91 13.50 -0.20
CA ALA A 57 -2.61 14.09 -0.48
C ALA A 57 -2.68 15.59 -0.80
N ARG A 58 -3.72 16.04 -1.51
CA ARG A 58 -3.94 17.46 -1.85
C ARG A 58 -4.32 18.32 -0.65
N LEU A 59 -4.94 17.71 0.36
CA LEU A 59 -5.42 18.38 1.58
C LEU A 59 -4.42 18.28 2.74
N GLY A 60 -3.38 17.46 2.63
CA GLY A 60 -2.53 17.08 3.76
C GLY A 60 -3.29 16.27 4.81
N ALA A 61 -4.42 15.65 4.44
CA ALA A 61 -5.21 14.76 5.28
C ALA A 61 -4.59 13.37 5.35
N ILE A 62 -4.96 12.58 6.37
CA ILE A 62 -4.42 11.24 6.58
C ILE A 62 -5.49 10.20 6.20
N VAL A 63 -5.18 9.32 5.26
CA VAL A 63 -6.07 8.23 4.87
C VAL A 63 -5.61 6.90 5.50
N CYS A 64 -6.56 6.15 6.07
CA CYS A 64 -6.31 4.79 6.57
C CYS A 64 -7.12 3.78 5.74
N PRO A 65 -6.48 2.93 4.93
CA PRO A 65 -7.12 1.76 4.38
C PRO A 65 -7.17 0.67 5.45
N ALA A 66 -8.33 0.49 6.10
CA ALA A 66 -8.49 -0.52 7.14
C ALA A 66 -8.58 -1.93 6.54
N ASN A 67 -8.10 -2.91 7.29
CA ASN A 67 -8.25 -4.31 6.91
C ASN A 67 -9.73 -4.72 7.04
N TRP A 68 -10.39 -4.87 5.92
CA TRP A 68 -11.81 -5.23 5.83
C TRP A 68 -12.14 -6.67 6.31
N ARG A 69 -11.12 -7.48 6.59
CA ARG A 69 -11.27 -8.87 7.08
C ARG A 69 -11.27 -8.95 8.61
N LEU A 70 -11.13 -7.82 9.29
CA LEU A 70 -11.13 -7.74 10.74
C LEU A 70 -12.50 -8.08 11.32
N SER A 71 -12.49 -8.58 12.54
CA SER A 71 -13.69 -8.76 13.36
C SER A 71 -14.31 -7.41 13.75
N GLU A 72 -15.53 -7.44 14.27
CA GLU A 72 -16.23 -6.27 14.80
C GLU A 72 -15.40 -5.53 15.86
N ASP A 73 -14.83 -6.26 16.83
CA ASP A 73 -14.03 -5.66 17.92
C ASP A 73 -12.74 -5.00 17.42
N GLU A 74 -12.09 -5.60 16.42
CA GLU A 74 -10.90 -5.03 15.80
C GLU A 74 -11.23 -3.78 14.97
N LEU A 75 -12.35 -3.78 14.22
CA LEU A 75 -12.84 -2.60 13.50
C LEU A 75 -13.28 -1.49 14.46
N LEU A 76 -13.95 -1.82 15.56
CA LEU A 76 -14.29 -0.89 16.63
C LEU A 76 -13.03 -0.21 17.18
N HIS A 77 -11.97 -1.00 17.44
CA HIS A 77 -10.70 -0.42 17.88
C HIS A 77 -10.14 0.59 16.86
N ILE A 78 -10.17 0.27 15.56
CA ILE A 78 -9.68 1.20 14.53
C ILE A 78 -10.54 2.46 14.46
N LEU A 79 -11.88 2.35 14.52
CA LEU A 79 -12.77 3.48 14.53
C LEU A 79 -12.47 4.44 15.69
N ASP A 80 -12.32 3.92 16.91
CA ASP A 80 -12.10 4.73 18.10
C ASP A 80 -10.66 5.28 18.17
N ASP A 81 -9.65 4.49 17.79
CA ASP A 81 -8.25 4.91 17.79
C ASP A 81 -7.97 5.95 16.69
N PHE A 82 -8.50 5.74 15.49
CA PHE A 82 -8.29 6.63 14.37
C PHE A 82 -9.20 7.86 14.41
N GLY A 83 -10.45 7.72 14.87
CA GLY A 83 -11.42 8.81 15.01
C GLY A 83 -11.71 9.53 13.70
N PRO A 84 -12.20 8.84 12.66
CA PRO A 84 -12.28 9.40 11.32
C PRO A 84 -13.32 10.50 11.19
N ARG A 85 -12.99 11.57 10.44
CA ARG A 85 -13.93 12.61 10.04
C ARG A 85 -14.90 12.13 8.96
N VAL A 86 -14.40 11.33 8.02
CA VAL A 86 -15.17 10.72 6.93
C VAL A 86 -14.80 9.25 6.82
N VAL A 87 -15.82 8.40 6.65
CA VAL A 87 -15.67 6.96 6.43
C VAL A 87 -16.25 6.61 5.06
N PHE A 88 -15.40 6.12 4.17
CA PHE A 88 -15.83 5.46 2.94
C PHE A 88 -15.89 3.96 3.21
N TRP A 89 -17.08 3.36 3.03
CA TRP A 89 -17.31 1.99 3.44
C TRP A 89 -18.10 1.19 2.43
N GLN A 90 -17.88 -0.11 2.45
CA GLN A 90 -18.54 -1.07 1.60
C GLN A 90 -19.64 -1.79 2.38
N ARG A 91 -20.87 -1.78 1.84
CA ARG A 91 -21.99 -2.50 2.45
C ARG A 91 -22.00 -3.96 2.05
N GLU A 92 -21.74 -4.24 0.77
CA GLU A 92 -21.66 -5.61 0.29
C GLU A 92 -20.51 -6.35 0.99
N GLU A 93 -20.76 -7.58 1.41
CA GLU A 93 -19.83 -8.51 2.05
C GLU A 93 -19.39 -8.17 3.47
N ILE A 94 -19.11 -6.92 3.79
CA ILE A 94 -18.60 -6.52 5.11
C ILE A 94 -19.58 -5.63 5.90
N GLY A 95 -20.72 -5.29 5.33
CA GLY A 95 -21.65 -4.32 5.89
C GLY A 95 -22.10 -4.66 7.30
N ALA A 96 -22.47 -5.91 7.57
CA ALA A 96 -22.92 -6.32 8.89
C ALA A 96 -21.86 -6.08 9.97
N THR A 97 -20.59 -6.43 9.69
CA THR A 97 -19.47 -6.21 10.62
C THR A 97 -19.18 -4.72 10.83
N VAL A 98 -19.25 -3.93 9.75
CA VAL A 98 -19.04 -2.48 9.81
C VAL A 98 -20.15 -1.79 10.60
N GLU A 99 -21.42 -2.13 10.35
CA GLU A 99 -22.57 -1.56 11.06
C GLU A 99 -22.53 -1.90 12.55
N ALA A 100 -22.21 -3.15 12.93
CA ALA A 100 -22.05 -3.56 14.31
C ALA A 100 -20.93 -2.80 15.04
N ALA A 101 -19.76 -2.63 14.41
CA ALA A 101 -18.68 -1.83 14.96
C ALA A 101 -19.07 -0.35 15.08
N ARG A 102 -19.78 0.21 14.08
CA ARG A 102 -20.26 1.60 14.08
C ARG A 102 -21.23 1.89 15.22
N GLU A 103 -22.17 1.00 15.49
CA GLU A 103 -23.18 1.16 16.56
C GLU A 103 -22.54 1.23 17.96
N ARG A 104 -21.35 0.66 18.13
CA ARG A 104 -20.61 0.61 19.40
C ARG A 104 -19.54 1.69 19.53
N SER A 105 -19.18 2.36 18.44
CA SER A 105 -18.09 3.34 18.43
C SER A 105 -18.58 4.74 18.78
N ASP A 106 -18.00 5.34 19.79
CA ASP A 106 -18.26 6.75 20.14
C ASP A 106 -17.74 7.71 19.06
N SER A 107 -16.62 7.39 18.45
CA SER A 107 -16.01 8.20 17.36
C SER A 107 -16.82 8.15 16.06
N ALA A 108 -17.59 7.10 15.83
CA ALA A 108 -18.38 6.93 14.62
C ALA A 108 -19.63 7.83 14.56
N VAL A 109 -20.08 8.35 15.69
CA VAL A 109 -21.31 9.17 15.81
C VAL A 109 -21.18 10.48 15.03
N GLU A 110 -20.02 11.12 15.08
CA GLU A 110 -19.75 12.40 14.41
C GLU A 110 -19.21 12.23 12.99
N ALA A 111 -18.84 11.03 12.59
CA ALA A 111 -18.27 10.75 11.29
C ALA A 111 -19.32 10.84 10.16
N ILE A 112 -18.88 11.33 9.00
CA ILE A 112 -19.69 11.30 7.77
C ILE A 112 -19.45 9.97 7.08
N TRP A 113 -20.50 9.20 6.87
CA TRP A 113 -20.44 7.89 6.22
C TRP A 113 -20.86 7.97 4.76
N CYS A 114 -20.05 7.40 3.87
CA CYS A 114 -20.29 7.35 2.43
C CYS A 114 -20.13 5.92 1.93
N CYS A 115 -21.21 5.32 1.42
CA CYS A 115 -21.17 3.99 0.84
C CYS A 115 -20.50 4.01 -0.54
N ILE A 116 -19.59 3.05 -0.77
CA ILE A 116 -18.79 2.95 -2.01
C ILE A 116 -19.28 1.85 -2.95
N ASP A 117 -20.30 1.07 -2.55
CA ASP A 117 -20.88 0.05 -3.40
C ASP A 117 -21.57 0.68 -4.60
N ALA A 118 -21.96 -0.12 -5.52
CA ALA A 118 -22.57 0.22 -6.78
C ALA A 118 -21.67 0.94 -7.80
N GLU A 119 -21.91 0.63 -9.03
CA GLU A 119 -21.38 1.34 -10.20
C GLU A 119 -22.37 2.44 -10.62
N GLY A 120 -21.87 3.49 -11.25
CA GLY A 120 -22.70 4.60 -11.69
C GLY A 120 -23.07 5.60 -10.60
N ASP A 121 -24.32 6.03 -10.53
CA ASP A 121 -24.82 7.03 -9.57
C ASP A 121 -24.99 6.41 -8.17
N CYS A 122 -23.90 6.35 -7.40
CA CYS A 122 -23.87 5.90 -6.00
C CYS A 122 -23.51 7.05 -5.06
N GLU A 123 -23.56 6.81 -3.75
CA GLU A 123 -23.19 7.81 -2.74
C GLU A 123 -21.79 8.38 -2.96
N TYR A 124 -20.81 7.55 -3.35
CA TYR A 124 -19.46 8.00 -3.68
C TYR A 124 -19.42 8.99 -4.84
N GLU A 125 -20.13 8.68 -5.94
CA GLU A 125 -20.18 9.58 -7.10
C GLU A 125 -20.94 10.87 -6.78
N ALA A 126 -22.01 10.81 -5.99
CA ALA A 126 -22.72 11.99 -5.51
C ALA A 126 -21.83 12.85 -4.60
N PHE A 127 -21.05 12.21 -3.70
CA PHE A 127 -20.10 12.88 -2.84
C PHE A 127 -19.03 13.62 -3.66
N LEU A 128 -18.47 12.97 -4.67
CA LEU A 128 -17.47 13.55 -5.57
C LEU A 128 -18.06 14.69 -6.43
N LYS A 129 -19.27 14.52 -6.99
CA LYS A 129 -19.96 15.53 -7.81
C LYS A 129 -20.26 16.81 -7.03
N ALA A 130 -20.40 16.77 -5.71
CA ALA A 130 -20.60 17.94 -4.87
C ALA A 130 -19.35 18.85 -4.78
N GLY A 131 -18.17 18.35 -5.11
CA GLY A 131 -16.93 19.12 -5.13
C GLY A 131 -16.68 19.83 -6.46
N THR A 132 -15.84 20.86 -6.39
CA THR A 132 -15.34 21.60 -7.56
C THR A 132 -13.91 21.20 -7.88
N VAL A 133 -13.38 21.62 -9.03
CA VAL A 133 -11.96 21.43 -9.38
C VAL A 133 -11.06 22.46 -8.72
N GLU A 134 -11.63 23.53 -8.16
CA GLU A 134 -10.88 24.53 -7.40
C GLU A 134 -10.59 23.99 -5.99
N LEU A 135 -9.33 24.03 -5.60
CA LEU A 135 -8.86 23.51 -4.32
C LEU A 135 -8.42 24.66 -3.41
N PRO A 136 -8.67 24.55 -2.10
CA PRO A 136 -8.02 25.44 -1.15
C PRO A 136 -6.49 25.26 -1.25
N ARG A 137 -5.75 26.34 -1.11
CA ARG A 137 -4.29 26.27 -1.03
C ARG A 137 -3.91 25.68 0.33
N VAL A 138 -3.38 24.46 0.32
CA VAL A 138 -2.87 23.77 1.50
C VAL A 138 -1.36 23.63 1.34
N GLN A 139 -0.63 23.92 2.39
CA GLN A 139 0.82 23.72 2.41
C GLN A 139 1.10 22.26 2.80
N VAL A 140 1.54 21.46 1.83
CA VAL A 140 1.97 20.08 2.01
C VAL A 140 3.47 19.99 1.75
N THR A 141 4.19 19.29 2.61
CA THR A 141 5.63 19.06 2.49
C THR A 141 5.93 17.55 2.36
N GLY A 142 7.16 17.19 2.05
CA GLY A 142 7.57 15.78 2.03
C GLY A 142 7.39 15.08 3.38
N ALA A 143 7.49 15.79 4.49
CA ALA A 143 7.32 15.26 5.84
C ALA A 143 5.84 15.16 6.29
N THR A 144 4.88 15.69 5.52
CA THR A 144 3.46 15.60 5.84
C THR A 144 3.01 14.13 5.79
N PRO A 145 2.38 13.58 6.85
CA PRO A 145 1.78 12.25 6.80
C PRO A 145 0.65 12.17 5.77
N LEU A 146 0.55 11.04 5.05
CA LEU A 146 -0.51 10.81 4.08
C LEU A 146 -1.30 9.54 4.36
N MET A 147 -0.62 8.44 4.74
CA MET A 147 -1.30 7.16 4.98
C MET A 147 -1.01 6.67 6.39
N ALA A 148 -2.03 6.12 7.04
CA ALA A 148 -1.90 5.36 8.28
C ALA A 148 -2.14 3.88 7.96
N ILE A 149 -1.10 3.05 8.06
CA ILE A 149 -1.21 1.60 7.90
C ILE A 149 -1.21 0.95 9.27
N TYR A 150 -2.31 0.32 9.65
CA TYR A 150 -2.38 -0.41 10.90
C TYR A 150 -1.60 -1.71 10.83
N THR A 151 -0.62 -1.84 11.71
CA THR A 151 0.26 -3.01 11.77
C THR A 151 -0.32 -4.07 12.69
N ALA A 152 -0.05 -5.35 12.37
CA ALA A 152 -0.34 -6.44 13.29
C ALA A 152 0.55 -6.28 14.53
N ALA A 153 -0.05 -6.16 15.70
CA ALA A 153 0.72 -6.08 16.93
C ALA A 153 1.18 -7.47 17.36
N PHE A 154 2.49 -7.68 17.56
CA PHE A 154 3.00 -8.88 18.23
C PHE A 154 2.57 -8.94 19.70
N SER A 155 2.36 -7.78 20.32
CA SER A 155 1.79 -7.62 21.66
C SER A 155 0.97 -6.34 21.70
N GLY A 156 -0.25 -6.42 22.27
CA GLY A 156 -1.15 -5.27 22.41
C GLY A 156 -2.08 -5.05 21.22
N LYS A 157 -2.58 -3.83 21.07
CA LYS A 157 -3.51 -3.45 19.99
C LYS A 157 -2.78 -2.96 18.74
N PRO A 158 -3.33 -3.17 17.52
CA PRO A 158 -2.81 -2.61 16.28
C PRO A 158 -2.62 -1.09 16.37
N ARG A 159 -1.58 -0.58 15.70
CA ARG A 159 -1.21 0.84 15.67
C ARG A 159 -1.04 1.32 14.24
N GLY A 160 -1.48 2.53 13.96
CA GLY A 160 -1.39 3.13 12.63
C GLY A 160 -0.02 3.77 12.39
N ALA A 161 0.86 3.12 11.62
CA ALA A 161 2.14 3.67 11.19
C ALA A 161 1.93 4.76 10.13
N LEU A 162 2.48 5.97 10.34
CA LEU A 162 2.26 7.12 9.48
C LEU A 162 3.29 7.20 8.35
N MET A 163 2.86 6.91 7.14
CA MET A 163 3.66 7.07 5.93
C MET A 163 3.56 8.50 5.41
N THR A 164 4.71 9.14 5.20
CA THR A 164 4.79 10.51 4.67
C THR A 164 4.78 10.52 3.15
N HIS A 165 4.47 11.69 2.56
CA HIS A 165 4.63 11.92 1.11
C HIS A 165 6.04 11.55 0.63
N GLN A 166 7.06 11.94 1.39
CA GLN A 166 8.46 11.64 1.06
C GLN A 166 8.73 10.14 1.07
N ALA A 167 8.24 9.41 2.08
CA ALA A 167 8.42 7.96 2.17
C ALA A 167 7.83 7.23 0.95
N ILE A 168 6.62 7.62 0.55
CA ILE A 168 5.92 7.07 -0.62
C ILE A 168 6.70 7.36 -1.91
N ILE A 169 7.11 8.61 -2.13
CA ILE A 169 7.82 9.00 -3.35
C ILE A 169 9.19 8.31 -3.43
N HIS A 170 9.97 8.30 -2.36
CA HIS A 170 11.29 7.68 -2.34
C HIS A 170 11.21 6.18 -2.59
N GLN A 171 10.33 5.50 -1.87
CA GLN A 171 10.18 4.05 -2.02
C GLN A 171 9.59 3.68 -3.38
N GLY A 172 8.57 4.42 -3.85
CA GLY A 172 8.01 4.23 -5.17
C GLY A 172 9.02 4.47 -6.29
N THR A 173 9.86 5.49 -6.19
CA THR A 173 10.94 5.74 -7.15
C THR A 173 11.97 4.62 -7.16
N LEU A 174 12.42 4.17 -5.97
CA LEU A 174 13.38 3.07 -5.86
C LEU A 174 12.85 1.79 -6.48
N PHE A 175 11.60 1.41 -6.14
CA PHE A 175 10.97 0.21 -6.70
C PHE A 175 10.73 0.33 -8.20
N GLY A 176 10.34 1.51 -8.70
CA GLY A 176 10.18 1.75 -10.12
C GLY A 176 11.47 1.52 -10.90
N LEU A 177 12.59 2.03 -10.39
CA LEU A 177 13.91 1.79 -11.00
C LEU A 177 14.34 0.33 -10.91
N LEU A 178 14.13 -0.33 -9.76
CA LEU A 178 14.51 -1.74 -9.57
C LEU A 178 13.70 -2.70 -10.45
N GLN A 179 12.44 -2.39 -10.71
CA GLN A 179 11.54 -3.19 -11.53
C GLN A 179 11.54 -2.76 -13.00
N GLU A 180 12.26 -1.69 -13.37
CA GLU A 180 12.25 -1.11 -14.73
C GLU A 180 10.83 -0.74 -15.17
N ILE A 181 10.08 -0.06 -14.28
CA ILE A 181 8.72 0.40 -14.54
C ILE A 181 8.76 1.65 -15.42
N ASP A 182 7.92 1.68 -16.44
CA ASP A 182 7.71 2.81 -17.36
C ASP A 182 6.20 3.06 -17.58
N SER A 183 5.88 3.93 -18.52
CA SER A 183 4.48 4.27 -18.86
C SER A 183 3.68 3.14 -19.50
N ASP A 184 4.35 2.12 -20.01
CA ASP A 184 3.71 0.94 -20.63
C ASP A 184 3.47 -0.18 -19.62
N TYR A 185 3.95 0.00 -18.37
CA TYR A 185 3.79 -0.99 -17.32
C TYR A 185 2.34 -1.06 -16.84
N ILE A 186 1.79 -2.26 -16.81
CA ILE A 186 0.42 -2.53 -16.36
C ILE A 186 0.47 -3.47 -15.16
N PHE A 187 0.08 -2.93 -13.99
CA PHE A 187 0.13 -3.67 -12.72
C PHE A 187 -1.25 -4.11 -12.26
N LEU A 188 -1.40 -5.42 -12.00
CA LEU A 188 -2.61 -6.01 -11.43
C LEU A 188 -2.54 -6.01 -9.90
N ASN A 189 -3.33 -5.13 -9.27
CA ASN A 189 -3.46 -5.00 -7.82
C ASN A 189 -4.40 -6.07 -7.26
N SER A 190 -3.91 -7.30 -7.12
CA SER A 190 -4.62 -8.43 -6.52
C SER A 190 -4.23 -8.68 -5.06
N GLY A 191 -3.17 -8.03 -4.57
CA GLY A 191 -2.83 -8.04 -3.15
C GLY A 191 -3.70 -7.08 -2.32
N PRO A 192 -3.73 -7.22 -0.98
CA PRO A 192 -4.56 -6.39 -0.12
C PRO A 192 -4.03 -4.96 -0.01
N MET A 193 -4.85 -3.98 -0.35
CA MET A 193 -4.47 -2.56 -0.28
C MET A 193 -4.51 -1.96 1.13
N PHE A 194 -4.97 -2.70 2.12
CA PHE A 194 -4.78 -2.33 3.53
C PHE A 194 -3.38 -2.70 4.05
N HIS A 195 -2.57 -3.40 3.25
CA HIS A 195 -1.21 -3.81 3.57
C HIS A 195 -0.19 -3.12 2.67
N ILE A 196 0.94 -2.70 3.25
CA ILE A 196 1.98 -1.96 2.54
C ILE A 196 2.54 -2.70 1.32
N GLY A 197 2.55 -4.03 1.36
CA GLY A 197 3.13 -4.87 0.31
C GLY A 197 2.55 -4.63 -1.09
N ASN A 198 1.23 -4.40 -1.20
CA ASN A 198 0.61 -4.11 -2.50
C ASN A 198 1.00 -2.69 -2.99
N TRP A 199 1.10 -1.72 -2.09
CA TRP A 199 1.47 -0.35 -2.41
C TRP A 199 2.90 -0.22 -2.95
N MET A 200 3.78 -1.19 -2.64
CA MET A 200 5.15 -1.24 -3.16
C MET A 200 5.22 -1.33 -4.69
N SER A 201 4.16 -1.78 -5.36
CA SER A 201 4.07 -1.79 -6.83
C SER A 201 3.00 -0.83 -7.36
N THR A 202 1.95 -0.55 -6.58
CA THR A 202 0.92 0.45 -6.93
C THR A 202 1.52 1.84 -7.13
N TRP A 203 2.33 2.30 -6.17
CA TRP A 203 2.95 3.62 -6.22
C TRP A 203 3.94 3.80 -7.38
N PRO A 204 4.94 2.90 -7.59
CA PRO A 204 5.83 3.06 -8.72
C PRO A 204 5.08 3.03 -10.06
N THR A 205 4.09 2.15 -10.23
CA THR A 205 3.27 2.13 -11.44
C THR A 205 2.60 3.49 -11.68
N PHE A 206 2.01 4.10 -10.64
CA PHE A 206 1.42 5.44 -10.74
C PHE A 206 2.46 6.53 -11.03
N LEU A 207 3.58 6.54 -10.31
CA LEU A 207 4.61 7.58 -10.42
C LEU A 207 5.31 7.59 -11.79
N PHE A 208 5.45 6.43 -12.42
CA PHE A 208 6.08 6.29 -13.74
C PHE A 208 5.08 6.32 -14.91
N GLY A 209 3.81 6.61 -14.63
CA GLY A 209 2.80 6.81 -15.68
C GLY A 209 2.16 5.51 -16.21
N GLY A 210 2.38 4.37 -15.55
CA GLY A 210 1.79 3.09 -15.89
C GLY A 210 0.31 2.96 -15.51
N THR A 211 -0.29 1.81 -15.77
CA THR A 211 -1.70 1.53 -15.50
C THR A 211 -1.85 0.60 -14.30
N ASN A 212 -2.62 1.03 -13.29
CA ASN A 212 -3.01 0.20 -12.16
C ASN A 212 -4.38 -0.44 -12.41
N ILE A 213 -4.46 -1.77 -12.44
CA ILE A 213 -5.71 -2.54 -12.51
C ILE A 213 -6.06 -3.02 -11.11
N PHE A 214 -7.29 -2.76 -10.67
CA PHE A 214 -7.75 -3.15 -9.34
C PHE A 214 -8.77 -4.27 -9.45
N VAL A 215 -8.58 -5.32 -8.64
CA VAL A 215 -9.53 -6.41 -8.48
C VAL A 215 -10.01 -6.47 -7.04
N ARG A 216 -11.31 -6.56 -6.88
CA ARG A 216 -11.97 -6.60 -5.58
C ARG A 216 -11.71 -7.93 -4.86
N ARG A 217 -11.73 -9.04 -5.62
CA ARG A 217 -11.52 -10.40 -5.14
C ARG A 217 -10.38 -11.08 -5.89
N VAL A 218 -9.73 -12.00 -5.22
CA VAL A 218 -8.71 -12.85 -5.83
C VAL A 218 -9.39 -14.17 -6.23
N VAL A 219 -9.73 -14.27 -7.52
CA VAL A 219 -10.29 -15.47 -8.14
C VAL A 219 -9.38 -15.82 -9.31
N ALA A 220 -8.72 -16.96 -9.25
CA ALA A 220 -7.64 -17.34 -10.18
C ALA A 220 -8.08 -17.26 -11.66
N GLN A 221 -9.30 -17.70 -11.98
CA GLN A 221 -9.83 -17.62 -13.33
C GLN A 221 -9.99 -16.17 -13.80
N GLU A 222 -10.58 -15.30 -12.98
CA GLU A 222 -10.73 -13.87 -13.31
C GLU A 222 -9.38 -13.17 -13.50
N LEU A 223 -8.38 -13.54 -12.68
CA LEU A 223 -7.02 -13.01 -12.82
C LEU A 223 -6.38 -13.45 -14.15
N LEU A 224 -6.56 -14.72 -14.57
CA LEU A 224 -6.10 -15.20 -15.87
C LEU A 224 -6.71 -14.42 -17.02
N GLU A 225 -8.03 -14.21 -16.99
CA GLU A 225 -8.78 -13.44 -17.99
C GLU A 225 -8.31 -11.99 -18.06
N ILE A 226 -8.09 -11.34 -16.90
CA ILE A 226 -7.64 -9.96 -16.82
C ILE A 226 -6.20 -9.84 -17.35
N ILE A 227 -5.28 -10.70 -16.92
CA ILE A 227 -3.87 -10.67 -17.38
C ILE A 227 -3.81 -10.85 -18.89
N HIS A 228 -4.54 -11.80 -19.43
CA HIS A 228 -4.62 -12.06 -20.87
C HIS A 228 -5.18 -10.84 -21.63
N ARG A 229 -6.34 -10.34 -21.21
CA ARG A 229 -7.05 -9.23 -21.87
C ARG A 229 -6.31 -7.92 -21.79
N GLU A 230 -5.86 -7.55 -20.61
CA GLU A 230 -5.24 -6.25 -20.34
C GLU A 230 -3.71 -6.26 -20.56
N ARG A 231 -3.13 -7.42 -20.88
CA ARG A 231 -1.68 -7.59 -21.11
C ARG A 231 -0.85 -7.13 -19.91
N CYS A 232 -1.25 -7.55 -18.70
CA CYS A 232 -0.58 -7.15 -17.46
C CYS A 232 0.91 -7.47 -17.47
N THR A 233 1.76 -6.47 -17.15
CA THR A 233 3.20 -6.63 -17.08
C THR A 233 3.65 -7.16 -15.73
N GLY A 234 2.93 -6.81 -14.66
CA GLY A 234 3.18 -7.28 -13.30
C GLY A 234 1.88 -7.54 -12.53
N ALA A 235 1.95 -8.38 -11.50
CA ALA A 235 0.81 -8.68 -10.63
C ALA A 235 1.28 -9.03 -9.22
N TYR A 236 0.45 -8.74 -8.21
CA TYR A 236 0.67 -9.23 -6.86
C TYR A 236 0.03 -10.62 -6.74
N LEU A 237 0.82 -11.66 -6.79
CA LEU A 237 0.36 -13.05 -6.77
C LEU A 237 1.09 -13.84 -5.67
N VAL A 238 0.32 -14.45 -4.77
CA VAL A 238 0.86 -15.41 -3.80
C VAL A 238 0.99 -16.79 -4.44
N HIS A 239 1.86 -17.63 -3.89
CA HIS A 239 2.20 -18.93 -4.46
C HIS A 239 0.98 -19.83 -4.70
N SER A 240 0.05 -19.90 -3.74
CA SER A 240 -1.18 -20.70 -3.89
C SER A 240 -2.06 -20.26 -5.07
N THR A 241 -2.15 -18.92 -5.30
CA THR A 241 -2.88 -18.38 -6.46
C THR A 241 -2.18 -18.74 -7.77
N GLN A 242 -0.85 -18.70 -7.82
CA GLN A 242 -0.09 -19.13 -9.00
C GLN A 242 -0.31 -20.61 -9.33
N GLU A 243 -0.31 -21.49 -8.32
CA GLU A 243 -0.58 -22.92 -8.51
C GLU A 243 -2.00 -23.16 -9.06
N GLU A 244 -3.01 -22.47 -8.53
CA GLU A 244 -4.38 -22.54 -9.03
C GLU A 244 -4.48 -22.04 -10.48
N MET A 245 -3.82 -20.93 -10.81
CA MET A 245 -3.76 -20.42 -12.18
C MET A 245 -3.08 -21.39 -13.14
N VAL A 246 -2.01 -22.07 -12.72
CA VAL A 246 -1.33 -23.11 -13.51
C VAL A 246 -2.28 -24.26 -13.79
N ALA A 247 -3.03 -24.72 -12.79
CA ALA A 247 -3.98 -25.82 -12.95
C ALA A 247 -5.12 -25.46 -13.93
N LEU A 248 -5.67 -24.24 -13.80
CA LEU A 248 -6.77 -23.75 -14.65
C LEU A 248 -6.32 -23.48 -16.10
N ASN A 249 -5.07 -23.09 -16.32
CA ASN A 249 -4.54 -22.76 -17.65
C ASN A 249 -3.69 -23.90 -18.26
N SER A 250 -3.96 -25.13 -17.88
CA SER A 250 -3.21 -26.31 -18.36
C SER A 250 -3.34 -26.54 -19.86
N ASP A 251 -4.41 -26.07 -20.49
CA ASP A 251 -4.67 -26.14 -21.93
C ASP A 251 -4.12 -24.90 -22.71
N GLY A 252 -3.58 -23.91 -22.01
CA GLY A 252 -3.02 -22.71 -22.62
C GLY A 252 -4.06 -21.73 -23.15
N THR A 253 -5.29 -21.76 -22.65
CA THR A 253 -6.39 -20.86 -23.07
C THR A 253 -6.02 -19.39 -22.91
N TRP A 254 -5.32 -19.03 -21.81
CA TRP A 254 -4.92 -17.66 -21.54
C TRP A 254 -3.42 -17.44 -21.77
N ASP A 255 -3.09 -16.51 -22.64
CA ASP A 255 -1.71 -16.06 -22.89
C ASP A 255 -1.23 -15.15 -21.75
N LEU A 256 -0.27 -15.62 -20.97
CA LEU A 256 0.36 -14.90 -19.86
C LEU A 256 1.80 -14.43 -20.17
N ALA A 257 2.26 -14.55 -21.43
CA ALA A 257 3.64 -14.20 -21.80
C ALA A 257 3.99 -12.71 -21.58
N CYS A 258 2.98 -11.84 -21.44
CA CYS A 258 3.17 -10.43 -21.06
C CYS A 258 3.59 -10.25 -19.61
N LEU A 259 3.21 -11.18 -18.71
CA LEU A 259 3.48 -11.08 -17.28
C LEU A 259 4.96 -11.40 -17.01
N LYS A 260 5.70 -10.40 -16.52
CA LYS A 260 7.06 -10.55 -16.03
C LYS A 260 6.99 -11.12 -14.61
N GLY A 261 6.85 -12.46 -14.53
CA GLY A 261 6.70 -13.16 -13.28
C GLY A 261 8.02 -13.34 -12.52
N PHE A 262 7.92 -13.56 -11.20
CA PHE A 262 9.01 -14.13 -10.43
C PHE A 262 9.14 -15.62 -10.76
N PRO A 263 10.35 -16.18 -10.68
CA PRO A 263 10.54 -17.60 -10.85
C PRO A 263 9.64 -18.40 -9.89
N GLY A 264 8.89 -19.34 -10.44
CA GLY A 264 7.98 -20.22 -9.72
C GLY A 264 8.17 -21.69 -10.11
N SER A 265 7.10 -22.45 -10.16
CA SER A 265 7.13 -23.83 -10.67
C SER A 265 7.55 -23.86 -12.16
N PRO A 266 8.08 -24.99 -12.68
CA PRO A 266 8.39 -25.10 -14.10
C PRO A 266 7.20 -24.78 -15.02
N ALA A 267 5.98 -25.15 -14.63
CA ALA A 267 4.76 -24.87 -15.38
C ALA A 267 4.44 -23.36 -15.37
N TRP A 268 4.58 -22.68 -14.23
CA TRP A 268 4.44 -21.23 -14.15
C TRP A 268 5.44 -20.50 -15.04
N ASN A 269 6.72 -20.90 -14.96
CA ASN A 269 7.78 -20.32 -15.77
C ASN A 269 7.60 -20.54 -17.29
N ALA A 270 6.92 -21.62 -17.68
CA ALA A 270 6.59 -21.87 -19.07
C ALA A 270 5.45 -21.00 -19.62
N MET A 271 4.57 -20.49 -18.74
CA MET A 271 3.44 -19.63 -19.10
C MET A 271 3.77 -18.14 -19.10
N THR A 272 4.76 -17.73 -18.31
CA THR A 272 5.11 -16.33 -18.08
C THR A 272 6.49 -15.99 -18.65
N SER A 273 6.77 -14.70 -18.81
CA SER A 273 8.12 -14.24 -19.16
C SER A 273 8.95 -14.03 -17.91
N SER A 274 10.22 -14.43 -17.97
CA SER A 274 11.16 -14.08 -16.90
C SER A 274 11.48 -12.59 -16.94
N GLY A 275 11.24 -11.90 -15.85
CA GLY A 275 11.67 -10.51 -15.71
C GLY A 275 13.19 -10.40 -15.72
N THR A 276 13.72 -9.40 -16.44
CA THR A 276 15.16 -9.17 -16.59
C THR A 276 15.72 -8.15 -15.60
N SER A 277 14.86 -7.40 -14.93
CA SER A 277 15.26 -6.37 -13.97
C SER A 277 16.04 -6.95 -12.79
N LEU A 278 16.75 -6.10 -12.08
CA LEU A 278 17.47 -6.50 -10.85
C LEU A 278 16.53 -7.14 -9.83
N TRP A 279 15.32 -6.60 -9.70
CA TRP A 279 14.29 -7.11 -8.80
C TRP A 279 13.83 -8.52 -9.18
N HIS A 280 13.51 -8.76 -10.45
CA HIS A 280 13.02 -10.08 -10.90
C HIS A 280 14.08 -11.17 -10.80
N ARG A 281 15.35 -10.81 -10.99
CA ARG A 281 16.46 -11.78 -10.88
C ARG A 281 16.79 -12.16 -9.44
N ARG A 282 16.50 -11.27 -8.49
CA ARG A 282 16.88 -11.41 -7.08
C ARG A 282 15.85 -10.78 -6.16
N VAL A 283 14.68 -11.40 -6.12
CA VAL A 283 13.56 -10.94 -5.29
C VAL A 283 13.83 -11.21 -3.82
N GLY A 284 13.44 -10.26 -2.98
CA GLY A 284 13.48 -10.39 -1.54
C GLY A 284 14.22 -9.25 -0.85
N GLY A 285 14.14 -9.27 0.46
CA GLY A 285 14.70 -8.25 1.34
C GLY A 285 14.06 -8.31 2.70
N TYR A 286 14.39 -7.33 3.54
CA TYR A 286 13.81 -7.13 4.85
C TYR A 286 13.15 -5.74 4.91
N GLY A 287 12.05 -5.64 5.64
CA GLY A 287 11.36 -4.39 5.91
C GLY A 287 10.06 -4.60 6.66
N GLN A 288 9.44 -3.50 7.05
CA GLN A 288 8.22 -3.44 7.84
C GLN A 288 7.25 -2.41 7.24
N SER A 289 6.03 -2.36 7.73
CA SER A 289 5.12 -1.25 7.39
C SER A 289 5.72 0.09 7.75
N GLU A 290 6.40 0.17 8.89
CA GLU A 290 7.08 1.35 9.44
C GLU A 290 8.23 1.89 8.57
N THR A 291 8.68 1.08 7.60
CA THR A 291 9.72 1.47 6.63
C THR A 291 9.20 1.61 5.20
N MET A 292 7.89 1.75 5.03
CA MET A 292 7.21 1.78 3.72
C MET A 292 7.52 0.53 2.87
N GLY A 293 7.66 -0.64 3.52
CA GLY A 293 8.05 -1.89 2.89
C GLY A 293 9.54 -2.19 3.03
N LEU A 294 10.15 -2.76 2.01
CA LEU A 294 11.53 -3.26 2.09
C LEU A 294 12.55 -2.14 2.24
N ILE A 295 13.49 -2.35 3.16
CA ILE A 295 14.62 -1.45 3.44
C ILE A 295 15.96 -2.05 3.02
N THR A 296 16.06 -3.37 3.01
CA THR A 296 17.18 -4.09 2.38
C THR A 296 16.69 -4.87 1.17
N PHE A 297 17.57 -5.12 0.23
CA PHE A 297 17.22 -5.77 -1.04
C PHE A 297 18.28 -6.81 -1.41
N THR A 298 17.84 -8.02 -1.69
CA THR A 298 18.69 -9.06 -2.25
C THR A 298 19.22 -8.67 -3.63
N ALA A 299 18.50 -7.83 -4.36
CA ALA A 299 18.91 -7.25 -5.63
C ALA A 299 20.28 -6.51 -5.54
N PHE A 300 20.64 -5.98 -4.38
CA PHE A 300 21.92 -5.28 -4.14
C PHE A 300 23.02 -6.17 -3.57
N ALA A 301 22.74 -7.43 -3.24
CA ALA A 301 23.72 -8.34 -2.69
C ALA A 301 24.60 -8.97 -3.77
N ALA A 302 25.90 -9.11 -3.49
CA ALA A 302 26.83 -9.77 -4.41
C ALA A 302 26.66 -11.30 -4.40
N GLN A 303 26.38 -11.89 -3.24
CA GLN A 303 26.12 -13.32 -3.03
C GLN A 303 24.77 -13.52 -2.33
N MET A 304 24.12 -14.66 -2.53
CA MET A 304 22.68 -14.78 -2.42
C MET A 304 22.13 -15.78 -1.42
N SER A 305 22.91 -16.72 -0.89
CA SER A 305 22.31 -17.76 -0.05
C SER A 305 22.11 -17.28 1.38
N GLY A 306 20.85 -17.27 1.82
CA GLY A 306 20.49 -17.15 3.24
C GLY A 306 20.51 -15.75 3.85
N ASN A 307 20.64 -14.67 3.05
CA ASN A 307 20.61 -13.32 3.56
C ASN A 307 19.44 -12.49 3.01
N HIS A 308 19.12 -11.38 3.68
CA HIS A 308 18.07 -10.42 3.30
C HIS A 308 18.62 -9.26 2.46
N GLY A 309 19.80 -9.39 1.87
CA GLY A 309 20.40 -8.41 0.97
C GLY A 309 21.15 -7.29 1.68
N ARG A 310 21.32 -6.18 0.96
CA ARG A 310 21.97 -4.96 1.44
C ARG A 310 20.98 -3.83 1.63
N PRO A 311 21.27 -2.88 2.53
CA PRO A 311 20.46 -1.68 2.68
C PRO A 311 20.25 -0.96 1.35
N SER A 312 19.06 -0.38 1.20
CA SER A 312 18.76 0.58 0.14
C SER A 312 19.80 1.71 0.15
N PRO A 313 20.21 2.26 -1.00
CA PRO A 313 21.05 3.45 -1.04
C PRO A 313 20.42 4.67 -0.37
N LEU A 314 19.11 4.64 -0.09
CA LEU A 314 18.35 5.68 0.60
C LEU A 314 18.16 5.39 2.10
N ALA A 315 18.76 4.32 2.64
CA ALA A 315 18.58 3.89 4.01
C ALA A 315 19.89 3.60 4.72
N LEU A 316 19.91 3.91 6.00
CA LEU A 316 20.94 3.48 6.93
C LEU A 316 20.38 2.36 7.81
N VAL A 317 21.14 1.31 7.99
CA VAL A 317 20.82 0.18 8.87
C VAL A 317 21.96 -0.02 9.86
N ARG A 318 21.64 -0.17 11.13
CA ARG A 318 22.57 -0.54 12.20
C ARG A 318 22.08 -1.81 12.88
N ILE A 319 23.00 -2.58 13.41
CA ILE A 319 22.69 -3.69 14.32
C ILE A 319 23.31 -3.32 15.65
N VAL A 320 22.51 -3.22 16.71
CA VAL A 320 22.93 -2.70 18.01
C VAL A 320 22.59 -3.66 19.14
N ASP A 321 23.34 -3.55 20.22
CA ASP A 321 23.09 -4.23 21.49
C ASP A 321 21.98 -3.53 22.32
N GLU A 322 21.77 -3.98 23.56
CA GLU A 322 20.78 -3.42 24.48
C GLU A 322 21.15 -1.98 24.93
N GLU A 323 22.43 -1.64 24.93
CA GLU A 323 22.96 -0.32 25.26
C GLU A 323 22.85 0.66 24.07
N GLY A 324 22.56 0.15 22.86
CA GLY A 324 22.43 0.92 21.61
C GLY A 324 23.75 1.14 20.87
N GLU A 325 24.79 0.40 21.25
CA GLU A 325 26.08 0.43 20.57
C GLU A 325 26.11 -0.60 19.43
N GLU A 326 26.82 -0.28 18.35
CA GLU A 326 26.88 -1.12 17.15
C GLU A 326 27.69 -2.38 17.42
N VAL A 327 27.09 -3.56 17.22
CA VAL A 327 27.73 -4.86 17.42
C VAL A 327 28.72 -5.18 16.29
N ALA A 328 29.68 -6.06 16.57
CA ALA A 328 30.66 -6.51 15.58
C ALA A 328 29.97 -7.34 14.45
N PRO A 329 30.56 -7.37 13.23
CA PRO A 329 30.08 -8.25 12.17
C PRO A 329 30.00 -9.72 12.63
N GLY A 330 28.87 -10.38 12.35
CA GLY A 330 28.57 -11.74 12.78
C GLY A 330 27.82 -11.84 14.11
N GLU A 331 27.81 -10.79 14.92
CA GLU A 331 27.04 -10.74 16.17
C GLU A 331 25.58 -10.36 15.92
N VAL A 332 24.68 -10.86 16.77
CA VAL A 332 23.23 -10.60 16.71
C VAL A 332 22.90 -9.39 17.57
N GLY A 333 22.10 -8.48 17.04
CA GLY A 333 21.55 -7.34 17.76
C GLY A 333 20.23 -6.88 17.17
N GLU A 334 19.65 -5.82 17.71
CA GLU A 334 18.44 -5.21 17.19
C GLU A 334 18.71 -4.41 15.91
N ILE A 335 17.83 -4.54 14.94
CA ILE A 335 17.92 -3.79 13.69
C ILE A 335 17.37 -2.38 13.91
N LEU A 336 18.18 -1.36 13.70
CA LEU A 336 17.79 0.04 13.65
C LEU A 336 17.82 0.55 12.21
N VAL A 337 16.82 1.31 11.85
CA VAL A 337 16.67 1.85 10.49
C VAL A 337 16.50 3.36 10.51
N ARG A 338 17.17 4.06 9.61
CA ARG A 338 17.01 5.49 9.38
C ARG A 338 16.98 5.79 7.88
N GLY A 339 16.09 6.64 7.43
CA GLY A 339 16.01 7.07 6.04
C GLY A 339 14.67 7.71 5.68
N PRO A 340 14.55 8.24 4.46
CA PRO A 340 13.36 8.97 4.03
C PRO A 340 12.10 8.08 3.90
N SER A 341 12.26 6.74 3.82
CA SER A 341 11.15 5.78 3.78
C SER A 341 10.62 5.39 5.16
N VAL A 342 11.30 5.79 6.25
CA VAL A 342 10.85 5.51 7.62
C VAL A 342 9.64 6.35 7.95
N MET A 343 8.66 5.78 8.65
CA MET A 343 7.44 6.43 9.09
C MET A 343 7.70 7.70 9.91
N ALA A 344 6.72 8.61 9.96
CA ALA A 344 6.78 9.78 10.85
C ALA A 344 6.55 9.42 12.33
N GLY A 345 6.09 8.23 12.63
CA GLY A 345 5.69 7.74 13.95
C GLY A 345 4.35 7.04 13.88
N TYR A 346 3.80 6.66 15.04
CA TYR A 346 2.46 6.09 15.09
C TYR A 346 1.39 7.17 15.33
N TYR A 347 0.25 6.98 14.71
CA TYR A 347 -0.88 7.90 14.82
C TYR A 347 -1.31 8.08 16.30
N ARG A 348 -1.43 9.33 16.75
CA ARG A 348 -1.79 9.73 18.13
C ARG A 348 -0.94 9.12 19.26
N ARG A 349 0.29 8.66 18.97
CA ARG A 349 1.21 8.02 19.95
C ARG A 349 2.49 8.81 20.19
N HIS A 350 2.43 10.15 20.12
CA HIS A 350 3.62 11.01 20.26
C HIS A 350 4.32 10.95 21.62
N ALA A 351 3.63 10.44 22.66
CA ALA A 351 4.12 10.43 24.04
C ALA A 351 4.68 9.09 24.52
N GLU A 352 4.54 7.99 23.77
CA GLU A 352 4.99 6.68 24.19
C GLU A 352 6.51 6.52 23.98
N PRO A 353 7.33 6.34 25.08
CA PRO A 353 8.79 6.32 24.97
C PRO A 353 9.34 5.21 24.08
N GLU A 354 8.67 4.05 24.06
CA GLU A 354 9.07 2.85 23.31
C GLU A 354 8.88 2.99 21.79
N GLN A 355 8.21 4.04 21.35
CA GLN A 355 7.81 4.26 19.97
C GLN A 355 8.48 5.49 19.35
N ARG A 356 9.39 6.13 20.07
CA ARG A 356 10.13 7.27 19.55
C ARG A 356 11.18 6.81 18.56
N LEU A 357 11.27 7.55 17.47
CA LEU A 357 12.46 7.54 16.64
C LEU A 357 13.63 8.05 17.50
N LEU A 358 14.47 7.16 18.02
CA LEU A 358 15.61 7.55 18.83
C LEU A 358 16.63 8.26 17.92
N ASN A 359 16.75 9.58 18.06
CA ASN A 359 17.63 10.41 17.21
C ASN A 359 17.42 10.20 15.70
N GLY A 360 16.17 9.96 15.26
CA GLY A 360 15.80 9.70 13.88
C GLY A 360 16.00 8.25 13.43
N TRP A 361 16.35 7.32 14.34
CA TRP A 361 16.41 5.89 14.09
C TRP A 361 15.13 5.20 14.56
N HIS A 362 14.53 4.41 13.69
CA HIS A 362 13.43 3.53 14.03
C HIS A 362 13.96 2.21 14.61
N ARG A 363 13.52 1.86 15.81
CA ARG A 363 13.75 0.55 16.42
C ARG A 363 12.75 -0.44 15.86
N THR A 364 13.22 -1.49 15.21
CA THR A 364 12.34 -2.44 14.51
C THR A 364 11.78 -3.51 15.43
N ASN A 365 12.39 -3.73 16.58
CA ASN A 365 12.20 -4.88 17.48
C ASN A 365 12.50 -6.24 16.81
N ASP A 366 13.10 -6.23 15.63
CA ASP A 366 13.59 -7.43 14.96
C ASP A 366 15.09 -7.60 15.23
N LEU A 367 15.51 -8.84 15.36
CA LEU A 367 16.92 -9.18 15.52
C LEU A 367 17.54 -9.54 14.16
N GLY A 368 18.77 -9.11 13.98
CA GLY A 368 19.55 -9.41 12.79
C GLY A 368 21.04 -9.44 13.08
N ARG A 369 21.81 -9.81 12.05
CA ARG A 369 23.27 -9.70 12.08
C ARG A 369 23.78 -9.23 10.73
N ARG A 370 24.92 -8.57 10.74
CA ARG A 370 25.63 -8.17 9.53
C ARG A 370 26.74 -9.21 9.25
N GLU A 371 26.75 -9.75 8.05
CA GLU A 371 27.86 -10.60 7.62
C GLU A 371 29.14 -9.78 7.45
N PRO A 372 30.34 -10.41 7.56
CA PRO A 372 31.61 -9.69 7.58
C PRO A 372 31.99 -8.96 6.28
N ASP A 373 31.36 -9.28 5.14
CA ASP A 373 31.73 -8.75 3.79
C ASP A 373 30.75 -7.73 3.19
#